data_8897e1d8e6f75f33f42a18687e563f9a
#
_entry.id   8897e1d8e6f75f33f42a18687e563f9a
#
_cell.length_a   1.000
_cell.length_b   1.000
_cell.length_c   1.000
_cell.angle_alpha   90.00
_cell.angle_beta   90.00
_cell.angle_gamma   90.00
#
_symmetry.space_group_name_H-M   'P 1'
#
loop_
_entity.id
_entity.type
_entity.pdbx_description
1 polymer ?
#
loop_
_entity_poly.entity_id
_entity_poly.type
_entity_poly.pdbx_seq_one_letter_code
_entity_poly.pdbx_strand_id
1 'polypeptide(L)'
;MTGSIPDRVNLAARAASEAGLDVWYSPFPCELEPDALHDHLVDSARRAEQLRKATKDAEVVFVAGCEVSLFNRGFLAGDDLSSRLETLKNLADSGDPATFGALLGNLNASLGATVAAVRAEFAGRISYASGPWEFIDWAPFDIIGVDAYRTAENASHFREELRSLRVHGKPIAATEFGCCTYRGAAAAGGEGWLVLDESGDHSRVRRGTVRDEEEQAQYFTEVLEAFEQEELDSAFWFTYAGWELPHRPQEEERDLDVASYGAQAVLEDGTLSPKKVFHAIATAYGARAAG
;
A
#
# COMPACT_ATOMS: atom_id res chain seq x y z
N MET A 1 -1.86 -1.49 9.65
CA MET A 1 -0.74 -2.40 10.03
C MET A 1 -0.71 -3.53 9.01
N THR A 2 0.26 -3.53 8.13
CA THR A 2 0.39 -4.48 7.02
C THR A 2 1.50 -5.50 7.29
N GLY A 3 1.27 -6.77 6.99
CA GLY A 3 2.29 -7.82 7.13
C GLY A 3 1.81 -9.23 6.83
N SER A 4 2.75 -10.11 6.47
CA SER A 4 2.52 -11.50 6.11
C SER A 4 2.50 -12.47 7.31
N ILE A 5 3.00 -12.04 8.47
CA ILE A 5 3.09 -12.88 9.67
C ILE A 5 2.00 -12.45 10.67
N PRO A 6 0.94 -13.25 10.89
CA PRO A 6 -0.22 -12.85 11.69
C PRO A 6 0.11 -12.38 13.11
N ASP A 7 1.06 -13.04 13.78
CA ASP A 7 1.42 -12.66 15.15
C ASP A 7 2.14 -11.30 15.22
N ARG A 8 2.92 -10.94 14.20
CA ARG A 8 3.55 -9.61 14.09
C ARG A 8 2.52 -8.53 13.80
N VAL A 9 1.57 -8.81 12.91
CA VAL A 9 0.44 -7.89 12.63
C VAL A 9 -0.36 -7.66 13.91
N ASN A 10 -0.69 -8.71 14.65
CA ASN A 10 -1.39 -8.60 15.93
C ASN A 10 -0.63 -7.75 16.96
N LEU A 11 0.67 -8.00 17.11
CA LEU A 11 1.50 -7.25 18.07
C LEU A 11 1.49 -5.75 17.73
N ALA A 12 1.72 -5.42 16.47
CA ALA A 12 1.75 -4.04 16.01
C ALA A 12 0.37 -3.36 16.11
N ALA A 13 -0.70 -4.09 15.76
CA ALA A 13 -2.06 -3.60 15.84
C ALA A 13 -2.49 -3.30 17.29
N ARG A 14 -2.11 -4.15 18.25
CA ARG A 14 -2.30 -3.89 19.68
C ARG A 14 -1.56 -2.66 20.15
N ALA A 15 -0.28 -2.53 19.80
CA ALA A 15 0.52 -1.38 20.18
C ALA A 15 -0.07 -0.06 19.63
N ALA A 16 -0.58 -0.06 18.39
CA ALA A 16 -1.26 1.09 17.82
C ALA A 16 -2.54 1.43 18.56
N SER A 17 -3.39 0.44 18.85
CA SER A 17 -4.62 0.60 19.61
C SER A 17 -4.37 1.09 21.05
N GLU A 18 -3.35 0.57 21.73
CA GLU A 18 -2.95 1.02 23.07
C GLU A 18 -2.42 2.47 23.07
N ALA A 19 -1.88 2.92 21.94
CA ALA A 19 -1.48 4.32 21.71
C ALA A 19 -2.66 5.24 21.33
N GLY A 20 -3.91 4.72 21.28
CA GLY A 20 -5.11 5.49 20.92
C GLY A 20 -5.26 5.76 19.43
N LEU A 21 -4.59 4.98 18.58
CA LEU A 21 -4.70 5.09 17.12
C LEU A 21 -5.75 4.12 16.57
N ASP A 22 -6.51 4.57 15.58
CA ASP A 22 -7.31 3.68 14.75
C ASP A 22 -6.44 2.69 14.01
N VAL A 23 -6.92 1.48 13.83
CA VAL A 23 -6.14 0.37 13.27
C VAL A 23 -6.76 -0.13 11.98
N TRP A 24 -6.02 -0.01 10.89
CA TRP A 24 -6.29 -0.76 9.67
C TRP A 24 -5.51 -2.07 9.73
N TYR A 25 -6.22 -3.15 10.05
CA TYR A 25 -5.65 -4.49 10.18
C TYR A 25 -5.55 -5.11 8.79
N SER A 26 -4.33 -5.11 8.23
CA SER A 26 -4.08 -5.49 6.84
C SER A 26 -3.15 -6.71 6.78
N PRO A 27 -3.69 -7.95 6.74
CA PRO A 27 -2.88 -9.12 6.42
C PRO A 27 -2.41 -9.04 4.97
N PHE A 28 -1.11 -9.34 4.76
CA PHE A 28 -0.49 -9.29 3.44
C PHE A 28 0.24 -10.61 3.15
N PRO A 29 -0.50 -11.72 2.99
CA PRO A 29 0.09 -12.97 2.53
C PRO A 29 0.47 -12.86 1.06
N CYS A 30 1.60 -13.47 0.69
CA CYS A 30 2.08 -13.55 -0.68
C CYS A 30 2.22 -15.02 -1.10
N GLU A 31 2.15 -15.27 -2.42
CA GLU A 31 2.39 -16.57 -3.04
C GLU A 31 1.40 -17.68 -2.62
N LEU A 32 0.23 -17.31 -2.12
CA LEU A 32 -0.82 -18.27 -1.76
C LEU A 32 -1.74 -18.55 -2.96
N GLU A 33 -2.19 -19.81 -3.04
CA GLU A 33 -3.31 -20.19 -3.91
C GLU A 33 -4.65 -19.63 -3.36
N PRO A 34 -5.68 -19.43 -4.19
CA PRO A 34 -6.92 -18.76 -3.78
C PRO A 34 -7.58 -19.33 -2.52
N ASP A 35 -7.64 -20.64 -2.37
CA ASP A 35 -8.24 -21.28 -1.18
C ASP A 35 -7.42 -21.01 0.08
N ALA A 36 -6.09 -21.10 -0.01
CA ALA A 36 -5.20 -20.83 1.11
C ALA A 36 -5.21 -19.33 1.49
N LEU A 37 -5.33 -18.45 0.52
CA LEU A 37 -5.50 -17.02 0.73
C LEU A 37 -6.82 -16.73 1.46
N HIS A 38 -7.92 -17.35 1.00
CA HIS A 38 -9.22 -17.24 1.64
C HIS A 38 -9.15 -17.63 3.13
N ASP A 39 -8.61 -18.83 3.43
CA ASP A 39 -8.48 -19.33 4.79
C ASP A 39 -7.63 -18.42 5.66
N HIS A 40 -6.51 -17.91 5.12
CA HIS A 40 -5.63 -16.96 5.81
C HIS A 40 -6.34 -15.66 6.17
N LEU A 41 -7.12 -15.09 5.25
CA LEU A 41 -7.86 -13.85 5.46
C LEU A 41 -8.99 -14.04 6.49
N VAL A 42 -9.69 -15.17 6.46
CA VAL A 42 -10.73 -15.49 7.44
C VAL A 42 -10.14 -15.69 8.85
N ASP A 43 -8.99 -16.39 8.98
CA ASP A 43 -8.30 -16.49 10.29
C ASP A 43 -7.83 -15.14 10.80
N SER A 44 -7.29 -14.30 9.90
CA SER A 44 -6.88 -12.93 10.22
C SER A 44 -8.06 -12.06 10.67
N ALA A 45 -9.24 -12.26 10.09
CA ALA A 45 -10.46 -11.55 10.50
C ALA A 45 -10.91 -11.90 11.93
N ARG A 46 -10.77 -13.18 12.34
CA ARG A 46 -11.00 -13.59 13.74
C ARG A 46 -10.07 -12.87 14.71
N ARG A 47 -8.81 -12.72 14.34
CA ARG A 47 -7.80 -12.00 15.14
C ARG A 47 -8.12 -10.51 15.23
N ALA A 48 -8.51 -9.89 14.11
CA ALA A 48 -8.94 -8.49 14.07
C ALA A 48 -10.19 -8.26 14.93
N GLU A 49 -11.16 -9.20 14.94
CA GLU A 49 -12.35 -9.13 15.80
C GLU A 49 -12.02 -9.23 17.29
N GLN A 50 -11.03 -10.06 17.65
CA GLN A 50 -10.55 -10.11 19.04
C GLN A 50 -9.94 -8.77 19.46
N LEU A 51 -9.13 -8.15 18.59
CA LEU A 51 -8.61 -6.81 18.84
C LEU A 51 -9.73 -5.79 18.97
N ARG A 52 -10.68 -5.74 18.02
CA ARG A 52 -11.80 -4.81 18.00
C ARG A 52 -12.63 -4.89 19.29
N LYS A 53 -12.88 -6.10 19.79
CA LYS A 53 -13.60 -6.31 21.07
C LYS A 53 -12.81 -5.88 22.29
N ALA A 54 -11.48 -5.96 22.22
CA ALA A 54 -10.60 -5.53 23.32
C ALA A 54 -10.36 -4.02 23.33
N THR A 55 -10.53 -3.35 22.19
CA THR A 55 -10.30 -1.91 22.00
C THR A 55 -11.61 -1.14 22.26
N LYS A 56 -11.54 -0.06 23.06
CA LYS A 56 -12.73 0.73 23.43
C LYS A 56 -12.81 2.06 22.69
N ASP A 57 -11.66 2.68 22.43
CA ASP A 57 -11.56 4.07 22.01
C ASP A 57 -10.92 4.26 20.63
N ALA A 58 -10.63 3.16 19.93
CA ALA A 58 -10.09 3.19 18.59
C ALA A 58 -10.88 2.29 17.64
N GLU A 59 -11.05 2.69 16.39
CA GLU A 59 -11.68 1.87 15.37
C GLU A 59 -10.70 0.80 14.86
N VAL A 60 -11.24 -0.37 14.53
CA VAL A 60 -10.50 -1.42 13.82
C VAL A 60 -11.22 -1.68 12.51
N VAL A 61 -10.54 -1.37 11.39
CA VAL A 61 -10.94 -1.67 10.02
C VAL A 61 -10.16 -2.89 9.54
N PHE A 62 -10.81 -3.83 8.87
CA PHE A 62 -10.15 -4.99 8.28
C PHE A 62 -9.92 -4.78 6.79
N VAL A 63 -8.68 -4.97 6.32
CA VAL A 63 -8.31 -4.92 4.90
C VAL A 63 -8.26 -6.35 4.37
N ALA A 64 -9.17 -6.70 3.48
CA ALA A 64 -9.35 -8.07 2.97
C ALA A 64 -8.39 -8.39 1.80
N GLY A 65 -7.14 -7.97 1.92
CA GLY A 65 -6.08 -8.15 0.94
C GLY A 65 -5.57 -6.84 0.36
N CYS A 66 -4.40 -6.92 -0.24
CA CYS A 66 -3.73 -5.83 -0.94
C CYS A 66 -3.18 -6.39 -2.25
N GLU A 67 -3.52 -5.76 -3.38
CA GLU A 67 -3.04 -6.12 -4.72
C GLU A 67 -3.01 -7.65 -4.96
N VAL A 68 -4.09 -8.31 -4.55
CA VAL A 68 -4.17 -9.78 -4.48
C VAL A 68 -3.82 -10.43 -5.80
N SER A 69 -4.22 -9.83 -6.91
CA SER A 69 -3.97 -10.38 -8.25
C SER A 69 -2.48 -10.48 -8.59
N LEU A 70 -1.66 -9.56 -8.05
CA LEU A 70 -0.23 -9.51 -8.30
C LEU A 70 0.56 -10.36 -7.30
N PHE A 71 0.23 -10.26 -6.01
CA PHE A 71 1.03 -10.88 -4.95
C PHE A 71 0.66 -12.33 -4.64
N ASN A 72 -0.48 -12.83 -5.15
CA ASN A 72 -0.92 -14.20 -4.95
C ASN A 72 -1.13 -14.94 -6.26
N ARG A 73 -1.18 -16.25 -6.19
CA ARG A 73 -1.33 -17.15 -7.34
C ARG A 73 -2.78 -17.29 -7.78
N GLY A 74 -2.97 -17.81 -8.99
CA GLY A 74 -4.30 -18.17 -9.50
C GLY A 74 -5.09 -17.01 -10.12
N PHE A 75 -4.52 -15.81 -10.16
CA PHE A 75 -5.12 -14.62 -10.80
C PHE A 75 -4.33 -14.24 -12.06
N LEU A 76 -3.22 -13.54 -11.95
CA LEU A 76 -2.29 -13.34 -13.05
C LEU A 76 -1.49 -14.61 -13.35
N ALA A 77 -1.23 -14.86 -14.63
CA ALA A 77 -0.34 -15.95 -15.02
C ALA A 77 1.10 -15.66 -14.59
N GLY A 78 1.76 -16.67 -13.99
CA GLY A 78 3.15 -16.58 -13.52
C GLY A 78 3.34 -17.27 -12.17
N ASP A 79 4.48 -17.96 -12.04
CA ASP A 79 4.80 -18.77 -10.86
C ASP A 79 5.41 -17.93 -9.73
N ASP A 80 5.88 -16.73 -10.04
CA ASP A 80 6.49 -15.77 -9.12
C ASP A 80 6.09 -14.33 -9.44
N LEU A 81 6.44 -13.39 -8.54
CA LEU A 81 6.11 -11.98 -8.69
C LEU A 81 6.66 -11.38 -10.01
N SER A 82 7.89 -11.71 -10.40
CA SER A 82 8.50 -11.16 -11.62
C SER A 82 7.73 -11.56 -12.87
N SER A 83 7.35 -12.83 -12.99
CA SER A 83 6.56 -13.33 -14.12
C SER A 83 5.13 -12.77 -14.14
N ARG A 84 4.51 -12.52 -12.98
CA ARG A 84 3.21 -11.86 -12.88
C ARG A 84 3.28 -10.38 -13.25
N LEU A 85 4.34 -9.68 -12.87
CA LEU A 85 4.60 -8.28 -13.33
C LEU A 85 4.78 -8.20 -14.84
N GLU A 86 5.53 -9.15 -15.44
CA GLU A 86 5.65 -9.23 -16.90
C GLU A 86 4.30 -9.49 -17.58
N THR A 87 3.50 -10.39 -17.02
CA THR A 87 2.15 -10.66 -17.52
C THR A 87 1.26 -9.42 -17.42
N LEU A 88 1.29 -8.70 -16.31
CA LEU A 88 0.52 -7.47 -16.13
C LEU A 88 0.92 -6.40 -17.16
N LYS A 89 2.23 -6.22 -17.38
CA LYS A 89 2.75 -5.30 -18.39
C LYS A 89 2.30 -5.69 -19.79
N ASN A 90 2.40 -6.98 -20.15
CA ASN A 90 1.97 -7.48 -21.46
C ASN A 90 0.46 -7.31 -21.66
N LEU A 91 -0.34 -7.45 -20.62
CA LEU A 91 -1.78 -7.19 -20.68
C LEU A 91 -2.07 -5.71 -20.93
N ALA A 92 -1.38 -4.81 -20.24
CA ALA A 92 -1.52 -3.37 -20.46
C ALA A 92 -1.12 -2.98 -21.90
N ASP A 93 -0.01 -3.52 -22.40
CA ASP A 93 0.49 -3.26 -23.76
C ASP A 93 -0.40 -3.86 -24.86
N SER A 94 -1.00 -5.03 -24.63
CA SER A 94 -1.84 -5.73 -25.61
C SER A 94 -3.23 -5.12 -25.74
N GLY A 95 -3.74 -4.53 -24.66
CA GLY A 95 -5.10 -4.00 -24.61
C GLY A 95 -6.19 -5.06 -24.83
N ASP A 96 -5.92 -6.37 -24.55
CA ASP A 96 -6.89 -7.44 -24.77
C ASP A 96 -8.02 -7.44 -23.70
N PRO A 97 -9.23 -6.96 -24.03
CA PRO A 97 -10.30 -6.81 -23.04
C PRO A 97 -10.85 -8.15 -22.55
N ALA A 98 -10.70 -9.23 -23.32
CA ALA A 98 -11.27 -10.53 -22.96
C ALA A 98 -10.43 -11.19 -21.84
N THR A 99 -9.11 -11.19 -21.99
CA THR A 99 -8.19 -11.72 -20.97
C THR A 99 -8.25 -10.87 -19.70
N PHE A 100 -8.28 -9.55 -19.84
CA PHE A 100 -8.40 -8.63 -18.71
C PHE A 100 -9.75 -8.82 -18.00
N GLY A 101 -10.84 -8.94 -18.73
CA GLY A 101 -12.18 -9.21 -18.18
C GLY A 101 -12.28 -10.55 -17.43
N ALA A 102 -11.61 -11.59 -17.90
CA ALA A 102 -11.56 -12.88 -17.22
C ALA A 102 -10.79 -12.82 -15.89
N LEU A 103 -9.64 -12.14 -15.88
CA LEU A 103 -8.86 -11.87 -14.67
C LEU A 103 -9.71 -11.17 -13.62
N LEU A 104 -10.34 -10.05 -13.99
CA LEU A 104 -11.16 -9.25 -13.09
C LEU A 104 -12.38 -10.03 -12.58
N GLY A 105 -13.00 -10.86 -13.41
CA GLY A 105 -14.10 -11.72 -13.02
C GLY A 105 -13.70 -12.71 -11.92
N ASN A 106 -12.56 -13.36 -12.08
CA ASN A 106 -12.01 -14.30 -11.10
C ASN A 106 -11.63 -13.62 -9.79
N LEU A 107 -10.97 -12.46 -9.88
CA LEU A 107 -10.57 -11.67 -8.70
C LEU A 107 -11.82 -11.23 -7.91
N ASN A 108 -12.79 -10.61 -8.55
CA ASN A 108 -14.00 -10.12 -7.89
C ASN A 108 -14.86 -11.26 -7.30
N ALA A 109 -14.92 -12.40 -7.96
CA ALA A 109 -15.61 -13.58 -7.43
C ALA A 109 -14.92 -14.11 -6.16
N SER A 110 -13.59 -14.22 -6.17
CA SER A 110 -12.78 -14.64 -5.02
C SER A 110 -12.89 -13.66 -3.86
N LEU A 111 -12.75 -12.36 -4.12
CA LEU A 111 -12.89 -11.31 -3.10
C LEU A 111 -14.30 -11.29 -2.51
N GLY A 112 -15.33 -11.38 -3.33
CA GLY A 112 -16.73 -11.43 -2.86
C GLY A 112 -17.00 -12.61 -1.91
N ALA A 113 -16.52 -13.81 -2.25
CA ALA A 113 -16.62 -14.98 -1.40
C ALA A 113 -15.84 -14.80 -0.07
N THR A 114 -14.63 -14.28 -0.17
CA THR A 114 -13.78 -14.04 1.00
C THR A 114 -14.38 -12.99 1.92
N VAL A 115 -14.87 -11.86 1.41
CA VAL A 115 -15.51 -10.83 2.22
C VAL A 115 -16.77 -11.35 2.89
N ALA A 116 -17.57 -12.18 2.23
CA ALA A 116 -18.74 -12.82 2.84
C ALA A 116 -18.35 -13.69 4.05
N ALA A 117 -17.27 -14.47 3.94
CA ALA A 117 -16.75 -15.27 5.05
C ALA A 117 -16.13 -14.40 6.16
N VAL A 118 -15.37 -13.37 5.80
CA VAL A 118 -14.81 -12.38 6.75
C VAL A 118 -15.93 -11.70 7.55
N ARG A 119 -17.05 -11.33 6.92
CA ARG A 119 -18.22 -10.72 7.60
C ARG A 119 -18.86 -11.62 8.64
N ALA A 120 -18.74 -12.94 8.51
CA ALA A 120 -19.23 -13.86 9.53
C ALA A 120 -18.34 -13.86 10.79
N GLU A 121 -17.10 -13.44 10.68
CA GLU A 121 -16.11 -13.46 11.76
C GLU A 121 -15.77 -12.06 12.31
N PHE A 122 -15.94 -11.01 11.52
CA PHE A 122 -15.57 -9.63 11.86
C PHE A 122 -16.73 -8.67 11.67
N ALA A 123 -17.06 -7.93 12.73
CA ALA A 123 -18.21 -7.03 12.75
C ALA A 123 -17.88 -5.55 12.46
N GLY A 124 -16.59 -5.21 12.26
CA GLY A 124 -16.17 -3.86 11.88
C GLY A 124 -16.27 -3.59 10.39
N ARG A 125 -15.81 -2.41 9.96
CA ARG A 125 -15.74 -2.02 8.55
C ARG A 125 -14.67 -2.84 7.80
N ILE A 126 -14.95 -3.18 6.54
CA ILE A 126 -14.07 -3.94 5.66
C ILE A 126 -13.70 -3.09 4.46
N SER A 127 -12.41 -3.07 4.13
CA SER A 127 -11.83 -2.47 2.94
C SER A 127 -10.99 -3.49 2.16
N TYR A 128 -10.45 -3.06 1.04
CA TYR A 128 -9.45 -3.75 0.22
C TYR A 128 -8.44 -2.72 -0.26
N ALA A 129 -7.17 -3.07 -0.41
CA ALA A 129 -6.16 -2.19 -1.00
C ALA A 129 -5.94 -2.60 -2.46
N SER A 130 -6.45 -1.79 -3.37
CA SER A 130 -6.49 -2.09 -4.80
C SER A 130 -5.37 -1.39 -5.55
N GLY A 131 -4.58 -2.15 -6.29
CA GLY A 131 -3.69 -1.59 -7.30
C GLY A 131 -4.48 -0.95 -8.47
N PRO A 132 -3.87 -0.02 -9.22
CA PRO A 132 -4.56 0.72 -10.29
C PRO A 132 -5.01 -0.14 -11.47
N TRP A 133 -4.52 -1.35 -11.60
CA TRP A 133 -4.92 -2.33 -12.61
C TRP A 133 -6.09 -3.23 -12.18
N GLU A 134 -6.51 -3.18 -10.91
CA GLU A 134 -7.57 -4.00 -10.35
C GLU A 134 -8.91 -3.23 -10.36
N PHE A 135 -9.83 -3.58 -11.26
CA PHE A 135 -11.16 -2.97 -11.27
C PHE A 135 -12.08 -3.74 -10.32
N ILE A 136 -12.16 -3.28 -9.09
CA ILE A 136 -12.85 -3.97 -7.99
C ILE A 136 -14.35 -3.69 -7.99
N ASP A 137 -15.16 -4.75 -7.78
CA ASP A 137 -16.54 -4.59 -7.37
C ASP A 137 -16.59 -4.17 -5.89
N TRP A 138 -16.85 -2.91 -5.66
CA TRP A 138 -16.88 -2.32 -4.31
C TRP A 138 -18.18 -2.64 -3.54
N ALA A 139 -19.16 -3.34 -4.13
CA ALA A 139 -20.43 -3.62 -3.45
C ALA A 139 -20.27 -4.36 -2.10
N PRO A 140 -19.40 -5.37 -1.96
CA PRO A 140 -19.20 -6.10 -0.70
C PRO A 140 -18.50 -5.31 0.41
N PHE A 141 -17.74 -4.24 0.08
CA PHE A 141 -16.88 -3.50 0.99
C PHE A 141 -17.60 -2.30 1.61
N ASP A 142 -17.12 -1.82 2.76
CA ASP A 142 -17.63 -0.62 3.42
C ASP A 142 -16.85 0.63 3.03
N ILE A 143 -15.58 0.48 2.69
CA ILE A 143 -14.64 1.55 2.31
C ILE A 143 -13.96 1.15 1.01
N ILE A 144 -13.85 2.09 0.09
CA ILE A 144 -13.05 1.96 -1.13
C ILE A 144 -11.60 2.22 -0.76
N GLY A 145 -10.70 1.27 -0.97
CA GLY A 145 -9.28 1.44 -0.72
C GLY A 145 -8.48 1.32 -2.00
N VAL A 146 -7.72 2.35 -2.33
CA VAL A 146 -6.92 2.41 -3.56
C VAL A 146 -5.48 2.80 -3.25
N ASP A 147 -4.55 2.17 -3.93
CA ASP A 147 -3.14 2.56 -3.89
C ASP A 147 -2.95 3.74 -4.83
N ALA A 148 -2.95 4.94 -4.23
CA ALA A 148 -3.13 6.21 -4.91
C ALA A 148 -1.80 6.91 -5.16
N TYR A 149 -1.01 6.38 -6.07
CA TYR A 149 0.25 7.00 -6.48
C TYR A 149 0.04 8.03 -7.58
N ARG A 150 0.43 9.29 -7.32
CA ARG A 150 0.55 10.29 -8.37
C ARG A 150 1.86 10.08 -9.12
N THR A 151 1.78 10.03 -10.44
CA THR A 151 2.92 9.87 -11.35
C THR A 151 2.95 11.00 -12.37
N ALA A 152 3.98 11.08 -13.21
CA ALA A 152 4.01 12.02 -14.32
C ALA A 152 2.85 11.78 -15.32
N GLU A 153 2.42 10.53 -15.46
CA GLU A 153 1.39 10.13 -16.42
C GLU A 153 -0.01 10.58 -15.99
N ASN A 154 -0.33 10.43 -14.69
CA ASN A 154 -1.66 10.75 -14.20
C ASN A 154 -1.78 12.12 -13.50
N ALA A 155 -0.68 12.86 -13.33
CA ALA A 155 -0.67 14.12 -12.58
C ALA A 155 -1.75 15.14 -13.03
N SER A 156 -2.07 15.19 -14.32
CA SER A 156 -3.05 16.11 -14.88
C SER A 156 -4.51 15.74 -14.56
N HIS A 157 -4.80 14.47 -14.25
CA HIS A 157 -6.13 13.93 -13.99
C HIS A 157 -6.24 13.13 -12.68
N PHE A 158 -5.18 13.12 -11.87
CA PHE A 158 -5.12 12.39 -10.60
C PHE A 158 -6.32 12.68 -9.67
N ARG A 159 -6.69 13.94 -9.52
CA ARG A 159 -7.85 14.33 -8.71
C ARG A 159 -9.18 13.88 -9.34
N GLU A 160 -9.27 13.85 -10.66
CA GLU A 160 -10.46 13.38 -11.37
C GLU A 160 -10.63 11.86 -11.18
N GLU A 161 -9.54 11.11 -11.21
CA GLU A 161 -9.53 9.68 -10.88
C GLU A 161 -10.09 9.43 -9.49
N LEU A 162 -9.56 10.11 -8.46
CA LEU A 162 -10.05 10.02 -7.08
C LEU A 162 -11.54 10.38 -6.98
N ARG A 163 -11.94 11.47 -7.63
CA ARG A 163 -13.35 11.93 -7.64
C ARG A 163 -14.28 10.93 -8.28
N SER A 164 -13.83 10.20 -9.30
CA SER A 164 -14.63 9.21 -9.99
C SER A 164 -15.10 8.08 -9.09
N LEU A 165 -14.34 7.76 -8.04
CA LEU A 165 -14.68 6.73 -7.05
C LEU A 165 -15.92 7.07 -6.22
N ARG A 166 -16.30 8.35 -6.14
CA ARG A 166 -17.50 8.80 -5.40
C ARG A 166 -18.80 8.23 -5.95
N VAL A 167 -18.83 7.73 -7.19
CA VAL A 167 -19.99 7.06 -7.79
C VAL A 167 -20.49 5.88 -6.96
N HIS A 168 -19.62 5.27 -6.18
CA HIS A 168 -19.96 4.14 -5.30
C HIS A 168 -20.64 4.56 -3.98
N GLY A 169 -20.66 5.86 -3.64
CA GLY A 169 -21.33 6.38 -2.44
C GLY A 169 -20.75 5.89 -1.11
N LYS A 170 -19.47 5.53 -1.10
CA LYS A 170 -18.75 5.01 0.08
C LYS A 170 -17.57 5.91 0.44
N PRO A 171 -17.08 5.87 1.70
CA PRO A 171 -15.81 6.49 2.07
C PRO A 171 -14.67 5.97 1.18
N ILE A 172 -13.70 6.82 0.87
CA ILE A 172 -12.54 6.49 0.03
C ILE A 172 -11.28 6.64 0.88
N ALA A 173 -10.39 5.65 0.83
CA ALA A 173 -9.10 5.67 1.48
C ALA A 173 -7.97 5.50 0.45
N ALA A 174 -6.93 6.31 0.56
CA ALA A 174 -5.66 6.02 -0.08
C ALA A 174 -4.91 5.01 0.80
N THR A 175 -4.97 3.73 0.44
CA THR A 175 -4.36 2.62 1.20
C THR A 175 -2.85 2.63 1.09
N GLU A 176 -2.32 3.15 -0.01
CA GLU A 176 -0.91 3.46 -0.19
C GLU A 176 -0.73 4.74 -1.01
N PHE A 177 0.21 5.58 -0.62
CA PHE A 177 0.78 6.65 -1.43
C PHE A 177 2.17 7.00 -0.95
N GLY A 178 3.04 7.43 -1.84
CA GLY A 178 4.40 7.78 -1.50
C GLY A 178 5.29 7.96 -2.71
N CYS A 179 6.52 8.37 -2.49
CA CYS A 179 7.58 8.30 -3.49
C CYS A 179 8.92 8.02 -2.83
N CYS A 180 9.88 7.57 -3.62
CA CYS A 180 11.24 7.32 -3.17
C CYS A 180 12.01 8.62 -2.88
N THR A 181 13.26 8.48 -2.39
CA THR A 181 14.05 9.59 -1.84
C THR A 181 15.11 10.07 -2.84
N TYR A 182 14.73 10.31 -4.10
CA TYR A 182 15.66 10.83 -5.12
C TYR A 182 14.99 11.83 -6.04
N ARG A 183 15.78 12.63 -6.73
CA ARG A 183 15.31 13.63 -7.70
C ARG A 183 14.63 12.95 -8.88
N GLY A 184 13.36 13.27 -9.11
CA GLY A 184 12.50 12.65 -10.14
C GLY A 184 11.64 11.50 -9.60
N ALA A 185 11.75 11.12 -8.32
CA ALA A 185 10.94 10.07 -7.72
C ALA A 185 9.45 10.38 -7.72
N ALA A 186 9.09 11.65 -7.58
CA ALA A 186 7.71 12.12 -7.65
C ALA A 186 7.02 11.81 -9.00
N ALA A 187 7.80 11.79 -10.08
CA ALA A 187 7.31 11.44 -11.41
C ALA A 187 7.11 9.93 -11.59
N ALA A 188 7.89 9.12 -10.88
CA ALA A 188 7.82 7.65 -10.93
C ALA A 188 6.73 7.06 -10.02
N GLY A 189 6.34 7.77 -8.96
CA GLY A 189 5.32 7.31 -8.01
C GLY A 189 5.62 5.92 -7.45
N GLY A 190 4.69 4.97 -7.63
CA GLY A 190 4.81 3.58 -7.15
C GLY A 190 5.94 2.76 -7.82
N GLU A 191 6.49 3.21 -8.93
CA GLU A 191 7.60 2.54 -9.64
C GLU A 191 8.99 3.11 -9.27
N GLY A 192 9.06 4.03 -8.30
CA GLY A 192 10.30 4.69 -7.93
C GLY A 192 11.43 3.74 -7.51
N TRP A 193 11.12 2.58 -6.94
CA TRP A 193 12.08 1.56 -6.54
C TRP A 193 12.83 0.92 -7.73
N LEU A 194 12.33 1.04 -8.96
CA LEU A 194 12.99 0.52 -10.17
C LEU A 194 14.34 1.19 -10.49
N VAL A 195 14.75 2.17 -9.70
CA VAL A 195 16.14 2.68 -9.77
C VAL A 195 17.17 1.69 -9.22
N LEU A 196 16.74 0.64 -8.55
CA LEU A 196 17.62 -0.45 -8.13
C LEU A 196 18.02 -1.32 -9.33
N ASP A 197 19.29 -1.66 -9.38
CA ASP A 197 19.86 -2.65 -10.29
C ASP A 197 20.20 -3.91 -9.48
N GLU A 198 19.45 -4.97 -9.70
CA GLU A 198 19.59 -6.26 -9.04
C GLU A 198 20.28 -7.31 -9.92
N SER A 199 20.83 -6.90 -11.06
CA SER A 199 21.46 -7.81 -12.03
C SER A 199 22.81 -8.40 -11.56
N GLY A 200 23.38 -7.89 -10.46
CA GLY A 200 24.64 -8.34 -9.88
C GLY A 200 24.48 -9.12 -8.58
N ASP A 201 25.61 -9.46 -7.94
CA ASP A 201 25.66 -10.17 -6.65
C ASP A 201 25.02 -9.38 -5.49
N HIS A 202 24.84 -8.07 -5.66
CA HIS A 202 24.26 -7.17 -4.67
C HIS A 202 23.45 -6.07 -5.36
N SER A 203 22.30 -5.71 -4.77
CA SER A 203 21.51 -4.56 -5.23
C SER A 203 22.33 -3.28 -5.21
N ARG A 204 22.20 -2.48 -6.25
CA ARG A 204 22.86 -1.17 -6.39
C ARG A 204 21.88 -0.13 -6.90
N VAL A 205 22.14 1.11 -6.54
CA VAL A 205 21.43 2.25 -7.10
C VAL A 205 21.98 2.56 -8.50
N ARG A 206 21.11 2.81 -9.46
CA ARG A 206 21.49 3.21 -10.82
C ARG A 206 22.34 4.49 -10.77
N ARG A 207 23.44 4.51 -11.54
CA ARG A 207 24.35 5.67 -11.60
C ARG A 207 23.63 6.94 -12.01
N GLY A 208 23.94 8.03 -11.31
CA GLY A 208 23.35 9.35 -11.56
C GLY A 208 22.04 9.59 -10.80
N THR A 209 21.56 8.62 -10.02
CA THR A 209 20.48 8.86 -9.08
C THR A 209 20.97 9.75 -7.93
N VAL A 210 20.31 10.86 -7.72
CA VAL A 210 20.71 11.86 -6.71
C VAL A 210 19.66 11.88 -5.59
N ARG A 211 20.09 11.61 -4.35
CA ARG A 211 19.23 11.68 -3.17
C ARG A 211 18.56 13.04 -3.04
N ASP A 212 17.26 13.07 -2.81
CA ASP A 212 16.48 14.29 -2.62
C ASP A 212 15.30 14.06 -1.67
N GLU A 213 15.51 14.33 -0.37
CA GLU A 213 14.47 14.22 0.65
C GLU A 213 13.44 15.36 0.57
N GLU A 214 13.82 16.50 -0.05
CA GLU A 214 12.91 17.62 -0.22
C GLU A 214 11.81 17.27 -1.20
N GLU A 215 12.15 16.62 -2.32
CA GLU A 215 11.19 16.16 -3.30
C GLU A 215 10.20 15.17 -2.68
N GLN A 216 10.68 14.23 -1.85
CA GLN A 216 9.82 13.28 -1.15
C GLN A 216 8.84 14.00 -0.19
N ALA A 217 9.31 15.00 0.56
CA ALA A 217 8.47 15.76 1.48
C ALA A 217 7.47 16.67 0.75
N GLN A 218 7.87 17.25 -0.36
CA GLN A 218 6.99 18.04 -1.21
C GLN A 218 5.90 17.18 -1.84
N TYR A 219 6.26 16.01 -2.37
CA TYR A 219 5.29 15.03 -2.91
C TYR A 219 4.21 14.69 -1.88
N PHE A 220 4.61 14.39 -0.62
CA PHE A 220 3.66 14.14 0.46
C PHE A 220 2.68 15.30 0.62
N THR A 221 3.19 16.52 0.70
CA THR A 221 2.36 17.71 0.93
C THR A 221 1.35 17.92 -0.21
N GLU A 222 1.80 17.84 -1.45
CA GLU A 222 0.97 18.05 -2.64
C GLU A 222 -0.09 16.96 -2.82
N VAL A 223 0.27 15.69 -2.57
CA VAL A 223 -0.68 14.59 -2.70
C VAL A 223 -1.70 14.59 -1.57
N LEU A 224 -1.26 14.89 -0.34
CA LEU A 224 -2.17 15.03 0.79
C LEU A 224 -3.18 16.17 0.58
N GLU A 225 -2.74 17.32 0.03
CA GLU A 225 -3.64 18.41 -0.33
C GLU A 225 -4.69 17.96 -1.37
N ALA A 226 -4.29 17.15 -2.36
CA ALA A 226 -5.22 16.58 -3.32
C ALA A 226 -6.26 15.66 -2.66
N PHE A 227 -5.84 14.82 -1.71
CA PHE A 227 -6.75 13.96 -0.94
C PHE A 227 -7.74 14.77 -0.11
N GLU A 228 -7.30 15.84 0.53
CA GLU A 228 -8.18 16.75 1.29
C GLU A 228 -9.21 17.44 0.39
N GLN A 229 -8.78 17.95 -0.76
CA GLN A 229 -9.66 18.60 -1.73
C GLN A 229 -10.69 17.62 -2.32
N GLU A 230 -10.35 16.33 -2.40
CA GLU A 230 -11.28 15.27 -2.84
C GLU A 230 -11.94 14.55 -1.65
N GLU A 231 -11.81 15.07 -0.42
CA GLU A 231 -12.49 14.57 0.80
C GLU A 231 -12.30 13.07 1.04
N LEU A 232 -11.06 12.56 0.90
CA LEU A 232 -10.76 11.18 1.26
C LEU A 232 -10.89 11.01 2.78
N ASP A 233 -11.45 9.87 3.20
CA ASP A 233 -11.66 9.50 4.60
C ASP A 233 -10.33 9.23 5.32
N SER A 234 -9.41 8.56 4.64
CA SER A 234 -8.14 8.13 5.20
C SER A 234 -7.03 8.12 4.16
N ALA A 235 -5.78 8.31 4.60
CA ALA A 235 -4.60 8.22 3.73
C ALA A 235 -3.40 7.65 4.48
N PHE A 236 -2.72 6.66 3.89
CA PHE A 236 -1.61 5.95 4.49
C PHE A 236 -0.34 6.14 3.67
N TRP A 237 0.64 6.82 4.27
CA TRP A 237 1.95 6.94 3.66
C TRP A 237 2.64 5.57 3.61
N PHE A 238 3.05 5.14 2.46
CA PHE A 238 3.91 3.99 2.26
C PHE A 238 5.37 4.44 2.17
N THR A 239 6.22 4.15 3.15
CA THR A 239 6.04 3.33 4.32
C THR A 239 6.74 3.96 5.53
N TYR A 240 6.71 3.37 6.71
CA TYR A 240 7.42 3.91 7.88
C TYR A 240 8.94 3.83 7.70
N ALA A 241 9.49 2.65 7.32
CA ALA A 241 10.90 2.43 7.10
C ALA A 241 11.14 1.28 6.12
N GLY A 242 12.09 1.44 5.21
CA GLY A 242 12.55 0.38 4.28
C GLY A 242 13.66 -0.45 4.91
N TRP A 243 13.31 -1.43 5.73
CA TRP A 243 14.27 -2.21 6.53
C TRP A 243 15.36 -2.92 5.72
N GLU A 244 15.08 -3.28 4.48
CA GLU A 244 16.01 -3.97 3.58
C GLU A 244 16.79 -3.02 2.68
N LEU A 245 16.54 -1.70 2.81
CA LEU A 245 17.13 -0.64 2.01
C LEU A 245 17.96 0.31 2.89
N PRO A 246 19.15 -0.10 3.35
CA PRO A 246 19.93 0.69 4.30
C PRO A 246 20.46 1.98 3.67
N HIS A 247 20.47 3.03 4.48
CA HIS A 247 21.08 4.32 4.18
C HIS A 247 22.60 4.29 4.38
N ARG A 248 23.33 4.53 3.30
CA ARG A 248 24.81 4.57 3.26
C ARG A 248 25.30 5.87 2.60
N PRO A 249 25.30 7.00 3.32
CA PRO A 249 25.56 8.31 2.71
C PRO A 249 26.97 8.48 2.11
N GLN A 250 27.90 7.58 2.44
CA GLN A 250 29.28 7.59 1.90
C GLN A 250 29.45 6.69 0.68
N GLU A 251 28.43 5.91 0.30
CA GLU A 251 28.51 4.92 -0.76
C GLU A 251 27.32 5.09 -1.73
N GLU A 252 27.37 6.11 -2.61
CA GLU A 252 26.25 6.52 -3.48
C GLU A 252 25.56 5.34 -4.21
N GLU A 253 26.35 4.42 -4.81
CA GLU A 253 25.78 3.27 -5.51
C GLU A 253 25.21 2.18 -4.57
N ARG A 254 25.46 2.27 -3.28
CA ARG A 254 25.00 1.34 -2.25
C ARG A 254 24.08 1.98 -1.21
N ASP A 255 23.75 3.25 -1.37
CA ASP A 255 22.73 3.94 -0.57
C ASP A 255 21.33 3.53 -1.04
N LEU A 256 20.92 2.31 -0.70
CA LEU A 256 19.66 1.74 -1.18
C LEU A 256 18.43 2.51 -0.66
N ASP A 257 18.59 3.30 0.42
CA ASP A 257 17.49 4.14 0.93
C ASP A 257 16.99 5.18 -0.06
N VAL A 258 17.75 5.52 -1.11
CA VAL A 258 17.23 6.38 -2.18
C VAL A 258 16.05 5.74 -2.91
N ALA A 259 15.98 4.42 -2.98
CA ALA A 259 14.85 3.66 -3.53
C ALA A 259 13.76 3.35 -2.49
N SER A 260 13.91 3.86 -1.26
CA SER A 260 12.96 3.63 -0.18
C SER A 260 11.89 4.70 -0.13
N TYR A 261 10.64 4.27 0.01
CA TYR A 261 9.49 5.11 0.35
C TYR A 261 9.44 5.47 1.84
N GLY A 262 10.32 4.88 2.65
CA GLY A 262 10.34 5.05 4.10
C GLY A 262 10.36 6.51 4.53
N ALA A 263 9.56 6.85 5.54
CA ALA A 263 9.64 8.13 6.23
C ALA A 263 10.88 8.21 7.13
N GLN A 264 11.41 7.05 7.51
CA GLN A 264 12.66 6.88 8.26
C GLN A 264 13.70 6.21 7.35
N ALA A 265 14.93 6.71 7.36
CA ALA A 265 16.07 5.99 6.83
C ALA A 265 16.54 4.94 7.84
N VAL A 266 16.91 3.76 7.37
CA VAL A 266 17.49 2.70 8.20
C VAL A 266 19.00 2.75 8.06
N LEU A 267 19.72 3.03 9.15
CA LEU A 267 21.17 3.03 9.15
C LEU A 267 21.72 1.59 9.21
N GLU A 268 23.01 1.40 8.92
CA GLU A 268 23.64 0.06 8.90
C GLU A 268 23.57 -0.69 10.23
N ASP A 269 23.53 0.02 11.34
CA ASP A 269 23.37 -0.55 12.68
C ASP A 269 21.92 -0.84 13.06
N GLY A 270 20.96 -0.61 12.13
CA GLY A 270 19.54 -0.80 12.34
C GLY A 270 18.85 0.37 13.06
N THR A 271 19.56 1.44 13.39
CA THR A 271 18.94 2.64 13.94
C THR A 271 18.16 3.41 12.87
N LEU A 272 17.13 4.14 13.29
CA LEU A 272 16.28 4.93 12.42
C LEU A 272 16.66 6.41 12.47
N SER A 273 16.69 7.05 11.31
CA SER A 273 16.92 8.48 11.15
C SER A 273 15.75 9.12 10.41
N PRO A 274 15.01 10.08 11.02
CA PRO A 274 13.89 10.73 10.39
C PRO A 274 14.33 11.47 9.13
N LYS A 275 13.64 11.20 8.00
CA LYS A 275 13.78 11.97 6.77
C LYS A 275 12.89 13.22 6.82
N LYS A 276 13.05 14.14 5.86
CA LYS A 276 12.23 15.37 5.81
C LYS A 276 10.73 15.07 5.72
N VAL A 277 10.34 14.03 5.01
CA VAL A 277 8.95 13.59 4.91
C VAL A 277 8.37 13.14 6.26
N PHE A 278 9.16 12.56 7.16
CA PHE A 278 8.72 12.24 8.52
C PHE A 278 8.23 13.48 9.26
N HIS A 279 8.98 14.58 9.16
CA HIS A 279 8.62 15.84 9.81
C HIS A 279 7.40 16.50 9.13
N ALA A 280 7.28 16.39 7.80
CA ALA A 280 6.10 16.84 7.08
C ALA A 280 4.83 16.10 7.51
N ILE A 281 4.90 14.77 7.60
CA ILE A 281 3.81 13.91 8.10
C ILE A 281 3.44 14.28 9.54
N ALA A 282 4.41 14.39 10.44
CA ALA A 282 4.18 14.73 11.84
C ALA A 282 3.51 16.12 11.98
N THR A 283 3.91 17.09 11.17
CA THR A 283 3.31 18.43 11.16
C THR A 283 1.87 18.39 10.67
N ALA A 284 1.62 17.73 9.54
CA ALA A 284 0.31 17.67 8.94
C ALA A 284 -0.72 16.94 9.82
N TYR A 285 -0.35 15.78 10.38
CA TYR A 285 -1.26 15.00 11.22
C TYR A 285 -1.37 15.55 12.64
N GLY A 286 -0.28 16.11 13.20
CA GLY A 286 -0.31 16.76 14.51
C GLY A 286 -1.21 18.00 14.55
N ALA A 287 -1.26 18.78 13.49
CA ALA A 287 -2.16 19.92 13.37
C ALA A 287 -3.65 19.52 13.37
N ARG A 288 -3.99 18.36 12.80
CA ARG A 288 -5.37 17.84 12.76
C ARG A 288 -5.82 17.23 14.09
N ALA A 289 -4.90 16.62 14.84
CA ALA A 289 -5.23 16.08 16.16
C ALA A 289 -5.52 17.16 17.21
N ALA A 290 -5.15 18.42 16.93
CA ALA A 290 -5.35 19.55 17.83
C ALA A 290 -6.63 20.38 17.55
N GLY A 291 -7.35 20.10 16.47
CA GLY A 291 -8.60 20.78 16.04
C GLY A 291 -9.80 19.89 16.23
#